data_0a0b1f413f80ce2b46eae805db0041c7
#
_entry.id   0a0b1f413f80ce2b46eae805db0041c7
#
_cell.length_a   1.000
_cell.length_b   1.000
_cell.length_c   1.000
_cell.angle_alpha   90.00
_cell.angle_beta   90.00
_cell.angle_gamma   90.00
#
_symmetry.space_group_name_H-M   'P 1'
#
loop_
_entity.id
_entity.type
_entity.pdbx_description
1 polymer ?
#
loop_
_entity_poly.entity_id
_entity_poly.type
_entity_poly.pdbx_seq_one_letter_code
_entity_poly.pdbx_strand_id
1 'polypeptide(L)'
;MNDKDTIIENGYIKIKDGKIFEVGDMLSYAQSGDELIDADGASAYPGFIDGHTHLGMFEDGLCFEGDDGNESTDPITPQLRAIVAINPFDRGFEEALEGGITTVLTGPGSANPIAGEFAAIKTYGKRIDKMIVSAPAAMKFALGENPKSVYNDKSQMPVTRMATAALIRETLYKAKRYMEDKAKAQNDDELDEPEYDAKCEALIPLLERKIPAHFHAHRADDIFTAIRIAKEFNLDLVLVHATEGYMILDELKEENIPVLAGPYMTDRSKPE
;
A
#
# COMPACT_ATOMS: atom_id res chain seq x y z
N MET A 1 -4.84 23.97 5.76
CA MET A 1 -4.01 23.35 6.80
C MET A 1 -2.62 23.22 6.22
N ASN A 2 -1.60 23.62 6.92
CA ASN A 2 -0.20 23.43 6.49
C ASN A 2 0.49 22.46 7.46
N ASP A 3 1.76 22.20 7.26
CA ASP A 3 2.63 21.37 8.13
C ASP A 3 2.72 21.86 9.60
N LYS A 4 2.13 23.03 9.91
CA LYS A 4 2.11 23.66 11.25
C LYS A 4 0.69 23.72 11.85
N ASP A 5 -0.27 23.00 11.30
CA ASP A 5 -1.70 23.04 11.71
C ASP A 5 -2.29 24.46 11.73
N THR A 6 -1.78 25.34 10.89
CA THR A 6 -2.24 26.74 10.82
C THR A 6 -3.49 26.81 9.95
N ILE A 7 -4.55 27.41 10.50
CA ILE A 7 -5.78 27.75 9.78
C ILE A 7 -5.70 29.21 9.37
N ILE A 8 -5.95 29.51 8.10
CA ILE A 8 -6.10 30.87 7.57
C ILE A 8 -7.57 31.08 7.26
N GLU A 9 -8.26 31.85 8.08
CA GLU A 9 -9.73 32.03 8.04
C GLU A 9 -10.22 32.68 6.75
N ASN A 10 -9.50 33.68 6.25
CA ASN A 10 -9.79 34.39 5.01
C ASN A 10 -8.53 34.43 4.16
N GLY A 11 -8.28 33.30 3.46
CA GLY A 11 -7.02 33.06 2.78
C GLY A 11 -7.09 33.18 1.27
N TYR A 12 -5.91 33.26 0.65
CA TYR A 12 -5.74 33.08 -0.79
C TYR A 12 -4.67 32.02 -1.07
N ILE A 13 -4.78 31.43 -2.26
CA ILE A 13 -3.78 30.54 -2.83
C ILE A 13 -3.42 31.06 -4.22
N LYS A 14 -2.15 31.44 -4.44
CA LYS A 14 -1.64 31.76 -5.79
C LYS A 14 -1.06 30.50 -6.42
N ILE A 15 -1.51 30.24 -7.65
CA ILE A 15 -1.03 29.14 -8.47
C ILE A 15 -0.27 29.72 -9.67
N LYS A 16 0.94 29.22 -9.88
CA LYS A 16 1.76 29.59 -11.04
C LYS A 16 2.39 28.32 -11.63
N ASP A 17 2.29 28.14 -12.93
CA ASP A 17 2.84 26.99 -13.65
C ASP A 17 2.40 25.64 -13.06
N GLY A 18 1.13 25.54 -12.63
CA GLY A 18 0.55 24.35 -12.03
C GLY A 18 1.05 24.01 -10.61
N LYS A 19 1.71 24.96 -9.95
CA LYS A 19 2.22 24.81 -8.58
C LYS A 19 1.67 25.90 -7.67
N ILE A 20 1.50 25.56 -6.39
CA ILE A 20 1.21 26.54 -5.35
C ILE A 20 2.46 27.42 -5.20
N PHE A 21 2.30 28.70 -5.55
CA PHE A 21 3.36 29.70 -5.46
C PHE A 21 3.35 30.41 -4.12
N GLU A 22 2.15 30.72 -3.61
CA GLU A 22 1.98 31.45 -2.35
C GLU A 22 0.65 31.07 -1.70
N VAL A 23 0.63 31.03 -0.38
CA VAL A 23 -0.59 30.92 0.44
C VAL A 23 -0.50 32.01 1.50
N GLY A 24 -1.56 32.80 1.65
CA GLY A 24 -1.56 33.91 2.59
C GLY A 24 -2.96 34.36 3.01
N ASP A 25 -2.97 35.34 3.92
CA ASP A 25 -4.19 36.00 4.36
C ASP A 25 -4.59 37.10 3.35
N MET A 26 -5.87 37.21 3.05
CA MET A 26 -6.41 38.21 2.11
C MET A 26 -6.06 39.65 2.50
N LEU A 27 -5.78 39.93 3.77
CA LEU A 27 -5.30 41.26 4.21
C LEU A 27 -3.94 41.63 3.60
N SER A 28 -3.14 40.63 3.26
CA SER A 28 -1.82 40.80 2.62
C SER A 28 -1.86 40.62 1.09
N TYR A 29 -3.01 40.30 0.52
CA TYR A 29 -3.14 40.06 -0.90
C TYR A 29 -2.93 41.34 -1.74
N ALA A 30 -1.96 41.28 -2.63
CA ALA A 30 -1.77 42.31 -3.65
C ALA A 30 -2.21 41.78 -5.00
N GLN A 31 -3.25 42.39 -5.59
CA GLN A 31 -3.73 42.04 -6.92
C GLN A 31 -2.71 42.45 -7.97
N SER A 32 -2.35 41.51 -8.85
CA SER A 32 -1.32 41.69 -9.89
C SER A 32 -1.79 41.27 -11.29
N GLY A 33 -3.06 41.48 -11.61
CA GLY A 33 -3.62 41.12 -12.92
C GLY A 33 -3.89 39.62 -13.10
N ASP A 34 -3.94 38.90 -12.01
CA ASP A 34 -4.18 37.46 -11.99
C ASP A 34 -5.66 37.14 -12.28
N GLU A 35 -5.93 35.99 -12.89
CA GLU A 35 -7.28 35.43 -12.90
C GLU A 35 -7.70 35.07 -11.48
N LEU A 36 -8.83 35.59 -11.02
CA LEU A 36 -9.35 35.39 -9.68
C LEU A 36 -10.49 34.38 -9.69
N ILE A 37 -10.38 33.32 -8.91
CA ILE A 37 -11.45 32.38 -8.63
C ILE A 37 -11.92 32.62 -7.19
N ASP A 38 -13.17 33.09 -7.05
CA ASP A 38 -13.81 33.23 -5.74
C ASP A 38 -14.33 31.85 -5.30
N ALA A 39 -13.82 31.36 -4.16
CA ALA A 39 -14.20 30.07 -3.61
C ALA A 39 -15.47 30.15 -2.73
N ASP A 40 -16.10 31.34 -2.61
CA ASP A 40 -17.36 31.57 -1.89
C ASP A 40 -17.39 30.96 -0.48
N GLY A 41 -16.32 31.17 0.28
CA GLY A 41 -16.17 30.65 1.64
C GLY A 41 -15.85 29.15 1.75
N ALA A 42 -15.56 28.48 0.63
CA ALA A 42 -15.14 27.09 0.68
C ALA A 42 -13.78 26.92 1.37
N SER A 43 -13.59 25.79 2.03
CA SER A 43 -12.33 25.45 2.67
C SER A 43 -11.40 24.73 1.70
N ALA A 44 -10.16 25.22 1.58
CA ALA A 44 -9.12 24.59 0.77
C ALA A 44 -8.24 23.69 1.64
N TYR A 45 -8.08 22.44 1.24
CA TYR A 45 -7.23 21.45 1.87
C TYR A 45 -6.19 20.91 0.88
N PRO A 46 -5.04 20.42 1.37
CA PRO A 46 -4.20 19.53 0.57
C PRO A 46 -5.02 18.34 0.09
N GLY A 47 -4.74 17.83 -1.11
CA GLY A 47 -5.38 16.61 -1.59
C GLY A 47 -5.17 15.45 -0.63
N PHE A 48 -6.23 14.68 -0.38
CA PHE A 48 -6.16 13.53 0.50
C PHE A 48 -5.32 12.40 -0.11
N ILE A 49 -4.70 11.62 0.77
CA ILE A 49 -3.92 10.43 0.41
C ILE A 49 -4.60 9.22 1.03
N ASP A 50 -5.04 8.29 0.18
CA ASP A 50 -5.52 6.99 0.66
C ASP A 50 -4.33 6.03 0.75
N GLY A 51 -4.02 5.58 1.97
CA GLY A 51 -2.88 4.73 2.29
C GLY A 51 -3.08 3.26 1.93
N HIS A 52 -4.28 2.82 1.56
CA HIS A 52 -4.55 1.44 1.17
C HIS A 52 -5.82 1.29 0.33
N THR A 53 -5.65 0.97 -0.92
CA THR A 53 -6.74 0.70 -1.86
C THR A 53 -6.34 -0.36 -2.89
N HIS A 54 -7.29 -0.76 -3.71
CA HIS A 54 -7.09 -1.64 -4.88
C HIS A 54 -7.57 -0.93 -6.16
N LEU A 55 -7.60 0.39 -6.14
CA LEU A 55 -8.09 1.24 -7.22
C LEU A 55 -7.42 0.91 -8.55
N GLY A 56 -8.22 0.70 -9.58
CA GLY A 56 -7.80 0.37 -10.94
C GLY A 56 -7.47 -1.11 -11.18
N MET A 57 -7.66 -1.99 -10.16
CA MET A 57 -7.38 -3.43 -10.27
C MET A 57 -8.63 -4.31 -10.15
N PHE A 58 -9.79 -3.72 -9.86
CA PHE A 58 -11.10 -4.37 -9.81
C PHE A 58 -12.08 -3.46 -10.55
N GLU A 59 -12.09 -3.55 -11.88
CA GLU A 59 -12.91 -2.68 -12.71
C GLU A 59 -14.39 -3.02 -12.58
N ASP A 60 -15.20 -1.99 -12.33
CA ASP A 60 -16.63 -2.14 -12.11
C ASP A 60 -17.33 -2.71 -13.38
N GLY A 61 -18.08 -3.78 -13.18
CA GLY A 61 -18.91 -4.38 -14.22
C GLY A 61 -18.19 -5.24 -15.26
N LEU A 62 -16.86 -5.38 -15.22
CA LEU A 62 -16.09 -6.16 -16.21
C LEU A 62 -15.87 -7.62 -15.82
N CYS A 63 -16.39 -8.09 -14.69
CA CYS A 63 -16.25 -9.46 -14.22
C CYS A 63 -14.79 -9.93 -14.20
N PHE A 64 -14.51 -11.14 -14.68
CA PHE A 64 -13.16 -11.71 -14.65
C PHE A 64 -12.12 -10.92 -15.46
N GLU A 65 -12.52 -10.29 -16.56
CA GLU A 65 -11.59 -9.52 -17.39
C GLU A 65 -11.07 -8.27 -16.67
N GLY A 66 -11.91 -7.65 -15.81
CA GLY A 66 -11.54 -6.48 -15.01
C GLY A 66 -11.08 -6.83 -13.59
N ASP A 67 -10.87 -8.10 -13.25
CA ASP A 67 -10.42 -8.55 -11.91
C ASP A 67 -8.96 -9.00 -11.95
N ASP A 68 -8.05 -8.05 -11.79
CA ASP A 68 -6.61 -8.27 -11.72
C ASP A 68 -6.05 -8.11 -10.30
N GLY A 69 -6.93 -8.02 -9.31
CA GLY A 69 -6.52 -7.74 -7.94
C GLY A 69 -5.86 -8.91 -7.20
N ASN A 70 -6.06 -10.16 -7.64
CA ASN A 70 -5.51 -11.33 -6.93
C ASN A 70 -5.07 -12.45 -7.88
N GLU A 71 -3.76 -12.72 -7.89
CA GLU A 71 -3.22 -13.92 -8.52
C GLU A 71 -3.36 -15.11 -7.56
N SER A 72 -4.43 -15.87 -7.69
CA SER A 72 -4.77 -16.91 -6.73
C SER A 72 -4.32 -18.32 -7.14
N THR A 73 -3.45 -18.45 -8.14
CA THR A 73 -2.92 -19.76 -8.58
C THR A 73 -1.60 -20.16 -7.89
N ASP A 74 -0.89 -19.19 -7.31
CA ASP A 74 0.30 -19.38 -6.50
C ASP A 74 0.19 -18.52 -5.22
N PRO A 75 0.34 -19.08 -4.02
CA PRO A 75 0.22 -18.33 -2.76
C PRO A 75 1.35 -17.33 -2.50
N ILE A 76 2.44 -17.42 -3.26
CA ILE A 76 3.65 -16.61 -3.05
C ILE A 76 4.05 -15.92 -4.36
N THR A 77 3.67 -14.66 -4.47
CA THR A 77 3.83 -13.87 -5.71
C THR A 77 4.45 -12.48 -5.49
N PRO A 78 5.57 -12.36 -4.75
CA PRO A 78 6.17 -11.05 -4.44
C PRO A 78 6.64 -10.29 -5.69
N GLN A 79 6.92 -10.98 -6.80
CA GLN A 79 7.39 -10.40 -8.06
C GLN A 79 6.29 -9.70 -8.87
N LEU A 80 5.02 -9.82 -8.48
CA LEU A 80 3.93 -9.16 -9.18
C LEU A 80 3.88 -7.67 -8.84
N ARG A 81 3.68 -6.85 -9.85
CA ARG A 81 3.74 -5.39 -9.75
C ARG A 81 2.41 -4.77 -10.07
N ALA A 82 1.82 -4.06 -9.12
CA ALA A 82 0.51 -3.39 -9.29
C ALA A 82 0.43 -2.51 -10.54
N ILE A 83 1.51 -1.82 -10.89
CA ILE A 83 1.55 -0.90 -12.04
C ILE A 83 1.24 -1.57 -13.40
N VAL A 84 1.31 -2.90 -13.49
CA VAL A 84 0.97 -3.64 -14.72
C VAL A 84 -0.54 -3.88 -14.83
N ALA A 85 -1.22 -4.00 -13.69
CA ALA A 85 -2.65 -4.33 -13.62
C ALA A 85 -3.56 -3.10 -13.49
N ILE A 86 -3.01 -1.94 -13.07
CA ILE A 86 -3.82 -0.73 -12.88
C ILE A 86 -4.31 -0.17 -14.21
N ASN A 87 -5.63 -0.09 -14.38
CA ASN A 87 -6.27 0.62 -15.48
C ASN A 87 -6.53 2.09 -15.10
N PRO A 88 -5.80 3.08 -15.68
CA PRO A 88 -6.01 4.50 -15.37
C PRO A 88 -7.36 5.07 -15.83
N PHE A 89 -8.13 4.31 -16.59
CA PHE A 89 -9.46 4.69 -17.09
C PHE A 89 -10.59 4.08 -16.27
N ASP A 90 -10.27 3.35 -15.21
CA ASP A 90 -11.27 2.90 -14.25
C ASP A 90 -12.00 4.11 -13.66
N ARG A 91 -13.34 4.05 -13.64
CA ARG A 91 -14.23 5.07 -13.10
C ARG A 91 -13.89 5.46 -11.66
N GLY A 92 -13.37 4.54 -10.86
CA GLY A 92 -12.95 4.79 -9.49
C GLY A 92 -11.92 5.91 -9.36
N PHE A 93 -11.12 6.20 -10.39
CA PHE A 93 -10.19 7.34 -10.38
C PHE A 93 -10.90 8.69 -10.42
N GLU A 94 -11.97 8.81 -11.23
CA GLU A 94 -12.80 10.01 -11.27
C GLU A 94 -13.52 10.22 -9.94
N GLU A 95 -14.13 9.17 -9.40
CA GLU A 95 -14.81 9.20 -8.11
C GLU A 95 -13.85 9.55 -6.96
N ALA A 96 -12.62 9.03 -6.97
CA ALA A 96 -11.60 9.39 -5.98
C ALA A 96 -11.25 10.89 -6.04
N LEU A 97 -11.10 11.44 -7.25
CA LEU A 97 -10.85 12.88 -7.46
C LEU A 97 -12.02 13.74 -6.98
N GLU A 98 -13.27 13.35 -7.27
CA GLU A 98 -14.47 14.03 -6.77
C GLU A 98 -14.52 14.03 -5.24
N GLY A 99 -14.03 12.97 -4.60
CA GLY A 99 -13.84 12.88 -3.15
C GLY A 99 -12.63 13.65 -2.61
N GLY A 100 -11.84 14.31 -3.47
CA GLY A 100 -10.64 15.05 -3.09
C GLY A 100 -9.42 14.17 -2.82
N ILE A 101 -9.45 12.88 -3.17
CA ILE A 101 -8.32 11.94 -3.05
C ILE A 101 -7.43 12.10 -4.28
N THR A 102 -6.24 12.67 -4.09
CA THR A 102 -5.32 13.02 -5.19
C THR A 102 -4.14 12.05 -5.32
N THR A 103 -3.97 11.16 -4.35
CA THR A 103 -2.90 10.16 -4.32
C THR A 103 -3.42 8.93 -3.61
N VAL A 104 -3.09 7.76 -4.15
CA VAL A 104 -3.45 6.47 -3.53
C VAL A 104 -2.25 5.55 -3.46
N LEU A 105 -2.23 4.69 -2.45
CA LEU A 105 -1.40 3.51 -2.40
C LEU A 105 -2.26 2.33 -2.85
N THR A 106 -2.06 1.85 -4.06
CA THR A 106 -2.86 0.78 -4.67
C THR A 106 -2.01 -0.43 -5.02
N GLY A 107 -2.60 -1.61 -4.93
CA GLY A 107 -1.90 -2.85 -5.15
C GLY A 107 -2.77 -4.08 -4.95
N PRO A 108 -2.17 -5.29 -4.94
CA PRO A 108 -2.91 -6.54 -4.91
C PRO A 108 -3.75 -6.72 -3.64
N GLY A 109 -4.82 -7.49 -3.77
CA GLY A 109 -5.70 -7.89 -2.68
C GLY A 109 -5.05 -8.81 -1.66
N SER A 110 -5.87 -9.50 -0.88
CA SER A 110 -5.42 -10.25 0.29
C SER A 110 -5.55 -11.78 0.12
N ALA A 111 -5.62 -12.27 -1.12
CA ALA A 111 -5.72 -13.71 -1.38
C ALA A 111 -4.43 -14.46 -0.98
N ASN A 112 -3.28 -13.85 -1.15
CA ASN A 112 -1.97 -14.49 -1.03
C ASN A 112 -1.26 -14.13 0.27
N PRO A 113 -0.57 -15.09 0.94
CA PRO A 113 0.37 -14.78 2.02
C PRO A 113 1.40 -13.70 1.67
N ILE A 114 1.94 -13.73 0.44
CA ILE A 114 2.72 -12.65 -0.17
C ILE A 114 2.14 -12.40 -1.57
N ALA A 115 1.56 -11.22 -1.77
CA ALA A 115 0.75 -10.95 -2.97
C ALA A 115 1.47 -10.13 -4.04
N GLY A 116 2.43 -9.28 -3.68
CA GLY A 116 3.15 -8.45 -4.64
C GLY A 116 3.37 -7.01 -4.19
N GLU A 117 3.88 -6.21 -5.11
CA GLU A 117 4.27 -4.83 -4.89
C GLU A 117 3.08 -3.87 -5.02
N PHE A 118 2.93 -2.96 -4.06
CA PHE A 118 2.08 -1.79 -4.15
C PHE A 118 2.78 -0.63 -4.88
N ALA A 119 2.00 0.25 -5.47
CA ALA A 119 2.46 1.51 -6.03
C ALA A 119 1.73 2.70 -5.40
N ALA A 120 2.47 3.77 -5.10
CA ALA A 120 1.90 5.07 -4.80
C ALA A 120 1.75 5.85 -6.11
N ILE A 121 0.53 6.25 -6.43
CA ILE A 121 0.22 6.91 -7.70
C ILE A 121 -0.69 8.12 -7.50
N LYS A 122 -0.62 9.07 -8.44
CA LYS A 122 -1.62 10.13 -8.57
C LYS A 122 -2.92 9.55 -9.13
N THR A 123 -4.05 10.07 -8.67
CA THR A 123 -5.37 9.67 -9.16
C THR A 123 -5.75 10.34 -10.49
N TYR A 124 -4.94 11.26 -10.97
CA TYR A 124 -5.14 11.95 -12.24
C TYR A 124 -4.07 11.57 -13.25
N GLY A 125 -4.51 11.11 -14.43
CA GLY A 125 -3.64 10.75 -15.55
C GLY A 125 -4.31 9.78 -16.51
N LYS A 126 -3.62 9.47 -17.62
CA LYS A 126 -4.07 8.51 -18.64
C LYS A 126 -3.05 7.41 -18.90
N ARG A 127 -1.90 7.51 -18.28
CA ARG A 127 -0.79 6.57 -18.46
C ARG A 127 -0.12 6.35 -17.12
N ILE A 128 -0.14 5.13 -16.67
CA ILE A 128 0.36 4.75 -15.35
C ILE A 128 1.80 5.25 -15.08
N ASP A 129 2.71 5.14 -16.04
CA ASP A 129 4.10 5.60 -15.89
C ASP A 129 4.23 7.09 -15.53
N LYS A 130 3.22 7.92 -15.86
CA LYS A 130 3.19 9.35 -15.53
C LYS A 130 2.43 9.65 -14.25
N MET A 131 1.73 8.65 -13.69
CA MET A 131 1.00 8.76 -12.44
C MET A 131 1.82 8.29 -11.25
N ILE A 132 2.88 7.51 -11.48
CA ILE A 132 3.73 6.94 -10.42
C ILE A 132 4.40 8.04 -9.59
N VAL A 133 4.23 7.96 -8.28
CA VAL A 133 4.98 8.71 -7.26
C VAL A 133 6.13 7.83 -6.72
N SER A 134 5.83 6.55 -6.43
CA SER A 134 6.80 5.53 -6.04
C SER A 134 6.30 4.14 -6.45
N ALA A 135 7.17 3.33 -7.04
CA ALA A 135 6.91 1.92 -7.34
C ALA A 135 8.25 1.15 -7.35
N PRO A 136 8.44 0.14 -6.50
CA PRO A 136 7.50 -0.30 -5.45
C PRO A 136 7.36 0.72 -4.32
N ALA A 137 6.20 0.71 -3.64
CA ALA A 137 5.93 1.57 -2.49
C ALA A 137 5.70 0.77 -1.19
N ALA A 138 5.29 -0.48 -1.29
CA ALA A 138 5.16 -1.44 -0.21
C ALA A 138 5.13 -2.86 -0.77
N MET A 139 5.38 -3.87 0.07
CA MET A 139 5.14 -5.28 -0.21
C MET A 139 3.89 -5.76 0.53
N LYS A 140 2.94 -6.36 -0.18
CA LYS A 140 1.68 -6.87 0.39
C LYS A 140 1.84 -8.26 0.96
N PHE A 141 1.39 -8.38 2.21
CA PHE A 141 1.20 -9.64 2.92
C PHE A 141 -0.25 -9.77 3.37
N ALA A 142 -0.72 -11.00 3.54
CA ALA A 142 -2.01 -11.28 4.15
C ALA A 142 -1.95 -12.48 5.11
N LEU A 143 -2.62 -12.31 6.24
CA LEU A 143 -2.82 -13.31 7.27
C LEU A 143 -4.32 -13.54 7.50
N GLY A 144 -4.63 -14.56 8.30
CA GLY A 144 -5.98 -14.84 8.76
C GLY A 144 -6.86 -15.52 7.73
N GLU A 145 -8.08 -15.04 7.62
CA GLU A 145 -9.17 -15.68 6.89
C GLU A 145 -8.92 -15.77 5.39
N ASN A 146 -8.51 -14.66 4.76
CA ASN A 146 -8.50 -14.55 3.31
C ASN A 146 -7.61 -15.59 2.62
N PRO A 147 -6.30 -15.74 2.96
CA PRO A 147 -5.47 -16.75 2.33
C PRO A 147 -5.98 -18.17 2.61
N LYS A 148 -6.50 -18.42 3.81
CA LYS A 148 -7.05 -19.73 4.17
C LYS A 148 -8.25 -20.10 3.31
N SER A 149 -9.22 -19.19 3.12
CA SER A 149 -10.43 -19.45 2.35
C SER A 149 -10.11 -19.68 0.89
N VAL A 150 -9.33 -18.75 0.28
CA VAL A 150 -8.98 -18.85 -1.15
C VAL A 150 -8.29 -20.15 -1.50
N TYR A 151 -7.34 -20.62 -0.69
CA TYR A 151 -6.59 -21.83 -0.98
C TYR A 151 -7.27 -23.11 -0.49
N ASN A 152 -8.15 -23.03 0.53
CA ASN A 152 -9.01 -24.14 0.93
C ASN A 152 -9.97 -24.52 -0.21
N ASP A 153 -10.59 -23.55 -0.86
CA ASP A 153 -11.50 -23.76 -1.98
C ASP A 153 -10.82 -24.45 -3.17
N LYS A 154 -9.50 -24.34 -3.28
CA LYS A 154 -8.65 -24.99 -4.28
C LYS A 154 -8.02 -26.30 -3.79
N SER A 155 -8.25 -26.71 -2.55
CA SER A 155 -7.56 -27.84 -1.90
C SER A 155 -6.03 -27.70 -1.95
N GLN A 156 -5.54 -26.47 -1.76
CA GLN A 156 -4.12 -26.13 -1.78
C GLN A 156 -3.69 -25.48 -0.46
N MET A 157 -2.39 -25.50 -0.17
CA MET A 157 -1.80 -24.76 0.96
C MET A 157 -1.72 -23.24 0.63
N PRO A 158 -2.05 -22.33 1.59
CA PRO A 158 -2.34 -22.59 3.01
C PRO A 158 -3.84 -22.77 3.31
N VAL A 159 -4.19 -23.70 4.18
CA VAL A 159 -5.54 -23.83 4.75
C VAL A 159 -5.56 -23.59 6.26
N THR A 160 -4.42 -23.25 6.85
CA THR A 160 -4.27 -22.94 8.28
C THR A 160 -3.42 -21.68 8.48
N ARG A 161 -3.60 -20.99 9.62
CA ARG A 161 -2.72 -19.89 10.03
C ARG A 161 -1.25 -20.33 10.15
N MET A 162 -1.01 -21.57 10.60
CA MET A 162 0.35 -22.14 10.66
C MET A 162 1.00 -22.21 9.29
N ALA A 163 0.27 -22.70 8.27
CA ALA A 163 0.77 -22.81 6.91
C ALA A 163 0.99 -21.43 6.27
N THR A 164 0.09 -20.48 6.50
CA THR A 164 0.26 -19.09 6.01
C THR A 164 1.56 -18.48 6.54
N ALA A 165 1.77 -18.54 7.85
CA ALA A 165 2.99 -18.03 8.48
C ALA A 165 4.26 -18.77 8.03
N ALA A 166 4.17 -20.11 7.85
CA ALA A 166 5.29 -20.91 7.37
C ALA A 166 5.73 -20.50 5.97
N LEU A 167 4.80 -20.37 5.02
CA LEU A 167 5.08 -19.93 3.65
C LEU A 167 5.76 -18.55 3.58
N ILE A 168 5.28 -17.61 4.39
CA ILE A 168 5.89 -16.28 4.48
C ILE A 168 7.33 -16.38 4.97
N ARG A 169 7.53 -17.11 6.09
CA ARG A 169 8.86 -17.25 6.72
C ARG A 169 9.85 -17.97 5.80
N GLU A 170 9.44 -19.08 5.20
CA GLU A 170 10.28 -19.83 4.24
C GLU A 170 10.74 -18.94 3.09
N THR A 171 9.81 -18.14 2.52
CA THR A 171 10.12 -17.24 1.42
C THR A 171 11.08 -16.13 1.85
N LEU A 172 10.84 -15.49 3.02
CA LEU A 172 11.72 -14.45 3.53
C LEU A 172 13.13 -15.00 3.89
N TYR A 173 13.22 -16.21 4.45
CA TYR A 173 14.53 -16.85 4.67
C TYR A 173 15.26 -17.15 3.37
N LYS A 174 14.54 -17.64 2.34
CA LYS A 174 15.11 -17.87 1.02
C LYS A 174 15.64 -16.57 0.41
N ALA A 175 14.85 -15.51 0.44
CA ALA A 175 15.23 -14.20 -0.09
C ALA A 175 16.42 -13.59 0.69
N LYS A 176 16.44 -13.73 2.02
CA LYS A 176 17.56 -13.28 2.86
C LYS A 176 18.86 -13.99 2.49
N ARG A 177 18.83 -15.32 2.37
CA ARG A 177 20.00 -16.11 1.92
C ARG A 177 20.45 -15.68 0.53
N TYR A 178 19.51 -15.55 -0.41
CA TYR A 178 19.81 -15.08 -1.77
C TYR A 178 20.50 -13.71 -1.76
N MET A 179 20.01 -12.77 -0.99
CA MET A 179 20.60 -11.43 -0.83
C MET A 179 22.03 -11.51 -0.23
N GLU A 180 22.23 -12.35 0.79
CA GLU A 180 23.54 -12.56 1.43
C GLU A 180 24.54 -13.20 0.46
N ASP A 181 24.13 -14.19 -0.33
CA ASP A 181 24.99 -14.88 -1.28
C ASP A 181 25.34 -13.95 -2.47
N LYS A 182 24.40 -13.14 -2.93
CA LYS A 182 24.64 -12.08 -3.93
C LYS A 182 25.67 -11.06 -3.43
N ALA A 183 25.53 -10.63 -2.17
CA ALA A 183 26.49 -9.69 -1.57
C ALA A 183 27.89 -10.30 -1.38
N LYS A 184 28.00 -11.60 -1.08
CA LYS A 184 29.29 -12.30 -0.99
C LYS A 184 29.97 -12.37 -2.36
N ALA A 185 29.25 -12.78 -3.41
CA ALA A 185 29.79 -12.87 -4.77
C ALA A 185 30.29 -11.51 -5.31
N GLN A 186 29.63 -10.41 -4.93
CA GLN A 186 30.09 -9.06 -5.28
C GLN A 186 31.42 -8.66 -4.60
N ASN A 187 31.80 -9.31 -3.51
CA ASN A 187 33.00 -9.01 -2.73
C ASN A 187 34.10 -10.07 -2.87
N ASP A 188 33.85 -11.15 -3.62
CA ASP A 188 34.79 -12.27 -3.80
C ASP A 188 34.66 -12.83 -5.23
N ASP A 189 35.63 -12.52 -6.07
CA ASP A 189 35.66 -12.92 -7.48
C ASP A 189 35.77 -14.46 -7.68
N GLU A 190 36.01 -15.22 -6.61
CA GLU A 190 36.04 -16.69 -6.67
C GLU A 190 34.65 -17.31 -6.47
N LEU A 191 33.63 -16.50 -6.10
CA LEU A 191 32.25 -16.95 -5.88
C LEU A 191 31.38 -16.61 -7.10
N ASP A 192 30.61 -17.57 -7.56
CA ASP A 192 29.59 -17.35 -8.58
C ASP A 192 28.37 -16.61 -7.96
N GLU A 193 27.81 -15.67 -8.72
CA GLU A 193 26.52 -15.07 -8.36
C GLU A 193 25.41 -16.14 -8.35
N PRO A 194 24.44 -16.07 -7.40
CA PRO A 194 23.30 -16.98 -7.42
C PRO A 194 22.47 -16.78 -8.69
N GLU A 195 21.87 -17.88 -9.18
CA GLU A 195 20.94 -17.80 -10.32
C GLU A 195 19.81 -16.80 -10.01
N TYR A 196 19.40 -16.03 -11.05
CA TYR A 196 18.35 -15.03 -10.91
C TYR A 196 17.04 -15.65 -10.44
N ASP A 197 16.54 -15.16 -9.31
CA ASP A 197 15.23 -15.53 -8.76
C ASP A 197 14.36 -14.26 -8.61
N ALA A 198 13.36 -14.12 -9.48
CA ALA A 198 12.50 -12.95 -9.51
C ALA A 198 11.73 -12.73 -8.18
N LYS A 199 11.35 -13.81 -7.48
CA LYS A 199 10.67 -13.72 -6.18
C LYS A 199 11.62 -13.20 -5.09
N CYS A 200 12.86 -13.65 -5.10
CA CYS A 200 13.88 -13.18 -4.16
C CYS A 200 14.27 -11.73 -4.44
N GLU A 201 14.47 -11.36 -5.72
CA GLU A 201 14.81 -9.99 -6.12
C GLU A 201 13.74 -8.98 -5.66
N ALA A 202 12.45 -9.30 -5.83
CA ALA A 202 11.35 -8.45 -5.41
C ALA A 202 11.30 -8.22 -3.89
N LEU A 203 11.88 -9.13 -3.10
CA LEU A 203 11.92 -9.03 -1.64
C LEU A 203 13.17 -8.32 -1.10
N ILE A 204 14.19 -8.06 -1.92
CA ILE A 204 15.40 -7.33 -1.49
C ILE A 204 15.06 -5.93 -0.94
N PRO A 205 14.28 -5.07 -1.64
CA PRO A 205 13.94 -3.75 -1.10
C PRO A 205 13.21 -3.80 0.24
N LEU A 206 12.40 -4.83 0.47
CA LEU A 206 11.71 -5.06 1.74
C LEU A 206 12.72 -5.40 2.86
N LEU A 207 13.63 -6.37 2.61
CA LEU A 207 14.64 -6.81 3.58
C LEU A 207 15.67 -5.71 3.88
N GLU A 208 15.93 -4.82 2.93
CA GLU A 208 16.75 -3.61 3.11
C GLU A 208 15.99 -2.44 3.76
N ARG A 209 14.71 -2.62 4.10
CA ARG A 209 13.84 -1.60 4.68
C ARG A 209 13.69 -0.34 3.80
N LYS A 210 13.80 -0.49 2.48
CA LYS A 210 13.52 0.58 1.50
C LYS A 210 12.03 0.76 1.25
N ILE A 211 11.25 -0.30 1.48
CA ILE A 211 9.80 -0.31 1.42
C ILE A 211 9.22 -1.04 2.64
N PRO A 212 8.05 -0.63 3.15
CA PRO A 212 7.39 -1.29 4.26
C PRO A 212 6.70 -2.60 3.85
N ALA A 213 6.47 -3.45 4.87
CA ALA A 213 5.62 -4.63 4.79
C ALA A 213 4.18 -4.25 5.18
N HIS A 214 3.25 -4.26 4.24
CA HIS A 214 1.82 -4.05 4.50
C HIS A 214 1.14 -5.39 4.81
N PHE A 215 0.88 -5.65 6.08
CA PHE A 215 0.21 -6.85 6.54
C PHE A 215 -1.29 -6.64 6.72
N HIS A 216 -2.10 -7.26 5.86
CA HIS A 216 -3.52 -7.42 6.07
C HIS A 216 -3.75 -8.41 7.23
N ALA A 217 -4.37 -7.94 8.30
CA ALA A 217 -4.78 -8.74 9.44
C ALA A 217 -5.98 -8.11 10.13
N HIS A 218 -6.94 -8.93 10.55
CA HIS A 218 -8.14 -8.48 11.27
C HIS A 218 -8.09 -8.87 12.74
N ARG A 219 -7.86 -10.16 13.03
CA ARG A 219 -7.87 -10.71 14.38
C ARG A 219 -6.61 -10.38 15.16
N ALA A 220 -6.75 -10.25 16.46
CA ALA A 220 -5.63 -9.95 17.37
C ALA A 220 -4.49 -10.98 17.28
N ASP A 221 -4.79 -12.27 17.16
CA ASP A 221 -3.79 -13.33 17.02
C ASP A 221 -3.03 -13.27 15.68
N ASP A 222 -3.69 -12.87 14.60
CA ASP A 222 -3.07 -12.62 13.29
C ASP A 222 -2.21 -11.35 13.33
N ILE A 223 -2.66 -10.30 14.02
CA ILE A 223 -1.88 -9.08 14.24
C ILE A 223 -0.58 -9.40 14.99
N PHE A 224 -0.64 -10.17 16.08
CA PHE A 224 0.56 -10.62 16.78
C PHE A 224 1.46 -11.50 15.91
N THR A 225 0.90 -12.26 14.97
CA THR A 225 1.70 -13.05 14.02
C THR A 225 2.44 -12.13 13.04
N ALA A 226 1.80 -11.06 12.54
CA ALA A 226 2.46 -10.04 11.71
C ALA A 226 3.63 -9.39 12.46
N ILE A 227 3.42 -9.01 13.73
CA ILE A 227 4.45 -8.43 14.60
C ILE A 227 5.63 -9.39 14.78
N ARG A 228 5.36 -10.67 15.07
CA ARG A 228 6.43 -11.68 15.23
C ARG A 228 7.26 -11.84 13.96
N ILE A 229 6.63 -11.93 12.79
CA ILE A 229 7.32 -12.04 11.50
C ILE A 229 8.13 -10.78 11.22
N ALA A 230 7.55 -9.60 11.41
CA ALA A 230 8.25 -8.34 11.18
C ALA A 230 9.50 -8.21 12.08
N LYS A 231 9.41 -8.57 13.34
CA LYS A 231 10.56 -8.60 14.27
C LYS A 231 11.63 -9.63 13.86
N GLU A 232 11.22 -10.83 13.45
CA GLU A 232 12.13 -11.90 13.04
C GLU A 232 13.00 -11.49 11.84
N PHE A 233 12.43 -10.74 10.90
CA PHE A 233 13.10 -10.30 9.68
C PHE A 233 13.49 -8.81 9.68
N ASN A 234 13.29 -8.09 10.78
CA ASN A 234 13.56 -6.66 10.91
C ASN A 234 12.87 -5.81 9.85
N LEU A 235 11.58 -6.05 9.59
CA LEU A 235 10.79 -5.34 8.59
C LEU A 235 10.14 -4.08 9.18
N ASP A 236 9.95 -3.07 8.35
CA ASP A 236 9.09 -1.93 8.67
C ASP A 236 7.63 -2.34 8.47
N LEU A 237 6.96 -2.66 9.58
CA LEU A 237 5.59 -3.15 9.57
C LEU A 237 4.57 -2.01 9.49
N VAL A 238 3.60 -2.16 8.61
CA VAL A 238 2.34 -1.41 8.59
C VAL A 238 1.20 -2.41 8.65
N LEU A 239 0.32 -2.28 9.65
CA LEU A 239 -0.88 -3.09 9.75
C LEU A 239 -2.00 -2.49 8.91
N VAL A 240 -2.71 -3.33 8.18
CA VAL A 240 -3.87 -2.94 7.37
C VAL A 240 -5.13 -3.56 7.96
N HIS A 241 -6.16 -2.74 8.12
CA HIS A 241 -7.43 -2.99 8.79
C HIS A 241 -7.31 -3.08 10.30
N ALA A 242 -6.63 -4.07 10.85
CA ALA A 242 -6.46 -4.31 12.29
C ALA A 242 -7.79 -4.22 13.07
N THR A 243 -8.84 -4.88 12.58
CA THR A 243 -10.22 -4.75 13.08
C THR A 243 -10.32 -5.01 14.58
N GLU A 244 -9.64 -6.03 15.12
CA GLU A 244 -9.56 -6.30 16.56
C GLU A 244 -8.42 -5.55 17.28
N GLY A 245 -7.76 -4.61 16.60
CA GLY A 245 -6.67 -3.82 17.18
C GLY A 245 -7.08 -3.04 18.42
N TYR A 246 -8.35 -2.68 18.55
CA TYR A 246 -8.89 -2.02 19.76
C TYR A 246 -8.77 -2.88 21.02
N MET A 247 -8.69 -4.21 20.88
CA MET A 247 -8.55 -5.15 22.00
C MET A 247 -7.12 -5.21 22.54
N ILE A 248 -6.14 -4.74 21.74
CA ILE A 248 -4.69 -4.84 22.00
C ILE A 248 -3.98 -3.49 21.79
N LEU A 249 -4.67 -2.39 22.15
CA LEU A 249 -4.16 -1.03 21.93
C LEU A 249 -2.85 -0.73 22.66
N ASP A 250 -2.68 -1.29 23.84
CA ASP A 250 -1.48 -1.04 24.65
C ASP A 250 -0.26 -1.71 24.02
N GLU A 251 -0.42 -2.93 23.53
CA GLU A 251 0.63 -3.67 22.81
C GLU A 251 0.98 -2.97 21.48
N LEU A 252 -0.02 -2.50 20.73
CA LEU A 252 0.22 -1.75 19.49
C LEU A 252 0.96 -0.44 19.72
N LYS A 253 0.65 0.27 20.82
CA LYS A 253 1.36 1.49 21.22
C LYS A 253 2.79 1.19 21.66
N GLU A 254 3.00 0.15 22.46
CA GLU A 254 4.34 -0.27 22.90
C GLU A 254 5.24 -0.58 21.70
N GLU A 255 4.69 -1.25 20.68
CA GLU A 255 5.40 -1.59 19.46
C GLU A 255 5.55 -0.42 18.47
N ASN A 256 4.83 0.69 18.71
CA ASN A 256 4.81 1.88 17.84
C ASN A 256 4.54 1.55 16.35
N ILE A 257 3.55 0.69 16.10
CA ILE A 257 3.23 0.19 14.77
C ILE A 257 2.21 1.11 14.08
N PRO A 258 2.49 1.60 12.86
CA PRO A 258 1.50 2.29 12.04
C PRO A 258 0.34 1.37 11.64
N VAL A 259 -0.88 1.91 11.71
CA VAL A 259 -2.10 1.19 11.35
C VAL A 259 -2.87 1.98 10.30
N LEU A 260 -3.17 1.35 9.17
CA LEU A 260 -4.13 1.82 8.18
C LEU A 260 -5.49 1.20 8.53
N ALA A 261 -6.19 1.86 9.45
CA ALA A 261 -7.46 1.39 9.96
C ALA A 261 -8.61 1.67 8.96
N GLY A 262 -9.57 0.76 8.87
CA GLY A 262 -10.74 0.88 7.98
C GLY A 262 -10.91 -0.31 7.01
N PRO A 263 -11.92 -0.24 6.12
CA PRO A 263 -12.91 0.83 5.98
C PRO A 263 -13.89 0.90 7.16
N TYR A 264 -14.34 2.11 7.52
CA TYR A 264 -15.26 2.31 8.65
C TYR A 264 -16.74 2.40 8.22
N MET A 265 -17.00 2.68 6.95
CA MET A 265 -18.32 2.96 6.41
C MET A 265 -18.88 1.77 5.62
N THR A 266 -18.68 0.55 6.11
CA THR A 266 -19.15 -0.68 5.46
C THR A 266 -19.92 -1.56 6.43
N ASP A 267 -20.78 -2.43 5.90
CA ASP A 267 -21.40 -3.50 6.65
C ASP A 267 -20.36 -4.47 7.21
N ARG A 268 -20.74 -5.23 8.23
CA ARG A 268 -19.90 -6.30 8.77
C ARG A 268 -19.62 -7.34 7.70
N SER A 269 -18.42 -7.32 7.14
CA SER A 269 -18.01 -8.18 6.04
C SER A 269 -17.12 -9.35 6.47
N LYS A 270 -16.78 -9.42 7.77
CA LYS A 270 -15.91 -10.45 8.34
C LYS A 270 -16.61 -11.21 9.45
N PRO A 271 -16.32 -12.52 9.64
CA PRO A 271 -16.91 -13.33 10.68
C PRO A 271 -16.40 -13.00 12.10
N GLU A 272 -15.35 -12.22 12.21
CA GLU A 272 -14.76 -11.79 13.50
C GLU A 272 -15.55 -10.67 14.19
#